data_2bc30a2b201814dee360a90962cfddfb
#
_entry.id   2bc30a2b201814dee360a90962cfddfb
#
_cell.length_a   1.000
_cell.length_b   1.000
_cell.length_c   1.000
_cell.angle_alpha   90.00
_cell.angle_beta   90.00
_cell.angle_gamma   90.00
#
_symmetry.space_group_name_H-M   'P 1'
#
loop_
_entity.id
_entity.type
_entity.pdbx_description
1 polymer ?
#
loop_
_entity_poly.entity_id
_entity_poly.type
_entity_poly.pdbx_seq_one_letter_code
_entity_poly.pdbx_strand_id
1 'polypeptide(L)'
;VPFPYDKGNPRVPMTMDQLMVKAPRLSEYYRENKKMIDEQTNYNERIIGRADAEFYALARVGNYTFAENYVVFRDNSKWAAAVISNVETSWGGIKNPVFQNHAVSICEDLDGNFISYDEAHFICGVINASIVAQYMLTSSDSRSFPIRPRIYIPKYDGQNDLHKYISELSKKA
;
A
#
# COMPACT_ATOMS: atom_id res chain seq x y z
N VAL A 1 -13.39 -0.92 -1.91
CA VAL A 1 -13.50 0.53 -1.62
C VAL A 1 -13.69 1.25 -2.94
N PRO A 2 -14.67 2.17 -3.06
CA PRO A 2 -14.75 3.09 -4.19
C PRO A 2 -13.48 3.95 -4.26
N PHE A 3 -12.79 3.94 -5.40
CA PHE A 3 -11.46 4.54 -5.53
C PHE A 3 -11.44 5.49 -6.74
N PRO A 4 -11.58 6.82 -6.52
CA PRO A 4 -11.76 7.80 -7.59
C PRO A 4 -10.45 8.38 -8.13
N TYR A 5 -9.38 7.61 -8.20
CA TYR A 5 -8.07 8.06 -8.66
C TYR A 5 -7.59 7.24 -9.86
N ASP A 6 -6.73 7.83 -10.68
CA ASP A 6 -6.05 7.13 -11.74
C ASP A 6 -4.51 7.33 -11.67
N LYS A 7 -3.78 6.49 -12.40
CA LYS A 7 -2.31 6.49 -12.41
C LYS A 7 -1.72 7.78 -13.00
N GLY A 8 -2.48 8.48 -13.86
CA GLY A 8 -2.00 9.70 -14.51
C GLY A 8 -1.92 10.90 -13.57
N ASN A 9 -2.80 10.96 -12.56
CA ASN A 9 -2.76 11.97 -11.50
C ASN A 9 -3.11 11.34 -10.13
N PRO A 10 -2.19 10.59 -9.56
CA PRO A 10 -2.48 9.73 -8.41
C PRO A 10 -2.78 10.48 -7.11
N ARG A 11 -2.53 11.78 -7.03
CA ARG A 11 -2.76 12.60 -5.82
C ARG A 11 -4.04 13.41 -5.86
N VAL A 12 -4.68 13.48 -7.01
CA VAL A 12 -5.90 14.28 -7.21
C VAL A 12 -7.02 13.35 -7.65
N PRO A 13 -8.16 13.32 -6.94
CA PRO A 13 -9.28 12.51 -7.36
C PRO A 13 -9.81 12.98 -8.71
N MET A 14 -10.30 12.08 -9.53
CA MET A 14 -11.01 12.41 -10.76
C MET A 14 -12.21 13.28 -10.44
N THR A 15 -12.47 14.32 -11.24
CA THR A 15 -13.67 15.12 -11.12
C THR A 15 -14.92 14.29 -11.44
N MET A 16 -16.10 14.78 -11.04
CA MET A 16 -17.36 14.09 -11.35
C MET A 16 -17.55 13.88 -12.87
N ASP A 17 -17.16 14.85 -13.69
CA ASP A 17 -17.24 14.75 -15.15
C ASP A 17 -16.28 13.66 -15.69
N GLN A 18 -15.08 13.60 -15.16
CA GLN A 18 -14.13 12.53 -15.50
C GLN A 18 -14.64 11.14 -15.07
N LEU A 19 -15.27 11.05 -13.90
CA LEU A 19 -15.87 9.80 -13.43
C LEU A 19 -17.06 9.39 -14.30
N MET A 20 -17.90 10.32 -14.76
CA MET A 20 -18.99 9.98 -15.68
C MET A 20 -18.51 9.31 -16.95
N VAL A 21 -17.35 9.71 -17.46
CA VAL A 21 -16.77 9.15 -18.68
C VAL A 21 -16.00 7.86 -18.42
N LYS A 22 -15.12 7.86 -17.41
CA LYS A 22 -14.18 6.74 -17.15
C LYS A 22 -14.76 5.64 -16.29
N ALA A 23 -15.66 5.97 -15.36
CA ALA A 23 -16.21 5.06 -14.37
C ALA A 23 -17.67 5.43 -14.02
N PRO A 24 -18.63 5.30 -14.95
CA PRO A 24 -20.01 5.80 -14.78
C PRO A 24 -20.71 5.21 -13.55
N ARG A 25 -20.51 3.93 -13.24
CA ARG A 25 -21.10 3.32 -12.02
C ARG A 25 -20.53 3.93 -10.73
N LEU A 26 -19.27 4.36 -10.73
CA LEU A 26 -18.66 5.02 -9.59
C LEU A 26 -19.20 6.44 -9.42
N SER A 27 -19.44 7.16 -10.53
CA SER A 27 -20.07 8.48 -10.48
C SER A 27 -21.51 8.43 -9.95
N GLU A 28 -22.29 7.42 -10.36
CA GLU A 28 -23.63 7.17 -9.85
C GLU A 28 -23.61 6.88 -8.35
N TYR A 29 -22.74 5.97 -7.91
CA TYR A 29 -22.54 5.67 -6.49
C TYR A 29 -22.27 6.92 -5.66
N TYR A 30 -21.37 7.80 -6.10
CA TYR A 30 -21.06 9.02 -5.37
C TYR A 30 -22.22 10.02 -5.35
N ARG A 31 -22.99 10.14 -6.44
CA ARG A 31 -24.18 10.99 -6.47
C ARG A 31 -25.25 10.53 -5.51
N GLU A 32 -25.58 9.23 -5.52
CA GLU A 32 -26.60 8.64 -4.65
C GLU A 32 -26.23 8.74 -3.17
N ASN A 33 -24.93 8.60 -2.84
CA ASN A 33 -24.46 8.59 -1.47
C ASN A 33 -23.85 9.93 -1.02
N LYS A 34 -24.02 11.01 -1.80
CA LYS A 34 -23.38 12.31 -1.53
C LYS A 34 -23.63 12.78 -0.11
N LYS A 35 -24.89 12.81 0.34
CA LYS A 35 -25.25 13.28 1.68
C LYS A 35 -24.51 12.52 2.78
N MET A 36 -24.50 11.19 2.69
CA MET A 36 -23.83 10.33 3.67
C MET A 36 -22.31 10.56 3.69
N ILE A 37 -21.70 10.78 2.53
CA ILE A 37 -20.27 11.00 2.40
C ILE A 37 -19.92 12.42 2.88
N ASP A 38 -20.69 13.43 2.54
CA ASP A 38 -20.51 14.82 3.00
C ASP A 38 -20.57 14.94 4.53
N GLU A 39 -21.46 14.21 5.19
CA GLU A 39 -21.52 14.16 6.66
C GLU A 39 -20.21 13.63 7.30
N GLN A 40 -19.41 12.86 6.55
CA GLN A 40 -18.09 12.38 6.97
C GLN A 40 -16.94 13.31 6.56
N THR A 41 -17.20 14.33 5.74
CA THR A 41 -16.18 15.16 5.08
C THR A 41 -15.42 16.06 6.06
N ASN A 42 -15.97 16.42 7.20
CA ASN A 42 -15.24 17.14 8.27
C ASN A 42 -13.96 16.43 8.74
N TYR A 43 -13.90 15.11 8.52
CA TYR A 43 -12.70 14.32 8.72
C TYR A 43 -11.73 14.47 7.54
N ASN A 44 -12.25 14.54 6.31
CA ASN A 44 -11.45 14.61 5.09
C ASN A 44 -10.71 15.95 4.94
N GLU A 45 -11.33 17.09 5.25
CA GLU A 45 -10.66 18.40 5.20
C GLU A 45 -9.44 18.47 6.11
N ARG A 46 -9.52 17.90 7.32
CA ARG A 46 -8.40 17.87 8.27
C ARG A 46 -7.26 16.95 7.84
N ILE A 47 -7.57 15.87 7.11
CA ILE A 47 -6.60 14.84 6.73
C ILE A 47 -6.03 15.10 5.35
N ILE A 48 -6.85 15.59 4.42
CA ILE A 48 -6.44 15.90 3.05
C ILE A 48 -5.77 17.28 2.98
N GLY A 49 -6.11 18.20 3.91
CA GLY A 49 -5.52 19.54 4.00
C GLY A 49 -5.89 20.44 2.81
N ARG A 50 -7.00 20.16 2.12
CA ARG A 50 -7.49 20.92 0.97
C ARG A 50 -8.97 21.23 1.16
N ALA A 51 -9.29 22.52 1.24
CA ALA A 51 -10.67 23.00 1.31
C ALA A 51 -11.47 22.80 0.01
N ASP A 52 -10.76 22.63 -1.11
CA ASP A 52 -11.30 22.47 -2.47
C ASP A 52 -11.33 21.00 -2.95
N ALA A 53 -11.08 20.05 -2.05
CA ALA A 53 -11.10 18.65 -2.43
C ALA A 53 -12.52 18.16 -2.72
N GLU A 54 -12.63 17.30 -3.73
CA GLU A 54 -13.89 16.59 -4.01
C GLU A 54 -14.38 15.87 -2.76
N PHE A 55 -15.70 15.88 -2.49
CA PHE A 55 -16.29 15.33 -1.27
C PHE A 55 -15.99 13.83 -1.05
N TYR A 56 -15.62 13.12 -2.11
CA TYR A 56 -15.25 11.70 -2.10
C TYR A 56 -13.73 11.49 -2.09
N ALA A 57 -12.94 12.53 -1.89
CA ALA A 57 -11.49 12.40 -1.84
C ALA A 57 -11.03 11.54 -0.67
N LEU A 58 -10.01 10.72 -0.91
CA LEU A 58 -9.41 9.84 0.10
C LEU A 58 -8.09 10.42 0.59
N ALA A 59 -7.83 10.25 1.89
CA ALA A 59 -6.57 10.62 2.47
C ALA A 59 -5.44 9.65 2.06
N ARG A 60 -4.21 10.18 1.98
CA ARG A 60 -2.99 9.37 1.80
C ARG A 60 -3.01 8.52 0.53
N VAL A 61 -3.43 9.11 -0.58
CA VAL A 61 -3.30 8.52 -1.91
C VAL A 61 -2.10 9.14 -2.63
N GLY A 62 -1.34 8.32 -3.34
CA GLY A 62 -0.14 8.74 -4.07
C GLY A 62 0.32 7.70 -5.08
N ASN A 63 1.49 7.91 -5.68
CA ASN A 63 2.07 6.96 -6.64
C ASN A 63 2.13 5.53 -6.08
N TYR A 64 2.53 5.40 -4.82
CA TYR A 64 2.64 4.11 -4.12
C TYR A 64 1.35 3.28 -4.13
N THR A 65 0.18 3.91 -4.29
CA THR A 65 -1.10 3.20 -4.37
C THR A 65 -1.26 2.41 -5.69
N PHE A 66 -0.42 2.70 -6.69
CA PHE A 66 -0.45 2.08 -8.01
C PHE A 66 0.74 1.17 -8.28
N ALA A 67 1.51 0.82 -7.25
CA ALA A 67 2.57 -0.15 -7.38
C ALA A 67 2.02 -1.55 -7.72
N GLU A 68 2.82 -2.38 -8.38
CA GLU A 68 2.43 -3.74 -8.74
C GLU A 68 2.74 -4.74 -7.63
N ASN A 69 3.78 -4.45 -6.84
CA ASN A 69 4.27 -5.31 -5.77
C ASN A 69 4.44 -4.53 -4.49
N TYR A 70 4.08 -5.17 -3.39
CA TYR A 70 4.20 -4.63 -2.05
C TYR A 70 4.76 -5.68 -1.10
N VAL A 71 5.64 -5.25 -0.21
CA VAL A 71 5.92 -6.00 1.01
C VAL A 71 5.07 -5.40 2.12
N VAL A 72 4.17 -6.17 2.68
CA VAL A 72 3.24 -5.71 3.70
C VAL A 72 3.55 -6.36 5.02
N PHE A 73 3.69 -5.58 6.08
CA PHE A 73 3.89 -6.09 7.43
C PHE A 73 2.95 -5.42 8.42
N ARG A 74 2.71 -6.08 9.54
CA ARG A 74 1.85 -5.56 10.60
C ARG A 74 2.66 -4.72 11.56
N ASP A 75 2.08 -3.60 11.99
CA ASP A 75 2.67 -2.73 13.02
C ASP A 75 2.25 -3.14 14.45
N ASN A 76 1.56 -4.26 14.61
CA ASN A 76 1.08 -4.70 15.91
C ASN A 76 0.98 -6.24 16.04
N SER A 77 0.90 -6.70 17.27
CA SER A 77 0.65 -8.07 17.75
C SER A 77 1.64 -9.14 17.30
N LYS A 78 1.90 -9.30 16.01
CA LYS A 78 2.82 -10.31 15.47
C LYS A 78 3.66 -9.71 14.37
N TRP A 79 4.97 -9.77 14.53
CA TRP A 79 5.90 -9.40 13.46
C TRP A 79 5.88 -10.44 12.35
N ALA A 80 5.35 -10.07 11.22
CA ALA A 80 5.34 -10.89 10.01
C ALA A 80 5.11 -10.00 8.78
N ALA A 81 5.76 -10.36 7.68
CA ALA A 81 5.60 -9.71 6.38
C ALA A 81 5.13 -10.71 5.32
N ALA A 82 4.46 -10.19 4.30
CA ALA A 82 4.07 -10.95 3.11
C ALA A 82 4.26 -10.10 1.85
N VAL A 83 4.53 -10.74 0.74
CA VAL A 83 4.49 -10.08 -0.57
C VAL A 83 3.06 -10.14 -1.09
N ILE A 84 2.55 -8.98 -1.52
CA ILE A 84 1.24 -8.88 -2.16
C ILE A 84 1.43 -8.19 -3.49
N SER A 85 0.99 -8.84 -4.55
CA SER A 85 0.93 -8.31 -5.90
C SER A 85 -0.52 -8.01 -6.30
N ASN A 86 -0.72 -7.58 -7.54
CA ASN A 86 -2.05 -7.41 -8.10
C ASN A 86 -2.88 -8.69 -7.96
N VAL A 87 -4.12 -8.54 -7.51
CA VAL A 87 -5.01 -9.65 -7.17
C VAL A 87 -6.14 -9.77 -8.18
N GLU A 88 -6.38 -10.98 -8.68
CA GLU A 88 -7.58 -11.29 -9.43
C GLU A 88 -8.79 -11.31 -8.48
N THR A 89 -9.81 -10.53 -8.82
CA THR A 89 -10.98 -10.38 -7.96
C THR A 89 -12.13 -11.30 -8.41
N SER A 90 -12.93 -11.79 -7.46
CA SER A 90 -14.08 -12.65 -7.74
C SER A 90 -15.18 -11.97 -8.58
N TRP A 91 -15.17 -10.64 -8.65
CA TRP A 91 -16.09 -9.84 -9.50
C TRP A 91 -15.49 -9.43 -10.85
N GLY A 92 -14.31 -9.97 -11.18
CA GLY A 92 -13.61 -9.81 -12.44
C GLY A 92 -12.51 -8.76 -12.47
N GLY A 93 -11.46 -9.09 -13.21
CA GLY A 93 -10.29 -8.25 -13.46
C GLY A 93 -9.25 -8.24 -12.34
N ILE A 94 -8.04 -7.82 -12.73
CA ILE A 94 -6.90 -7.65 -11.83
C ILE A 94 -6.99 -6.28 -11.17
N LYS A 95 -6.83 -6.21 -9.87
CA LYS A 95 -6.90 -4.98 -9.06
C LYS A 95 -5.68 -4.82 -8.19
N ASN A 96 -5.25 -3.57 -8.02
CA ASN A 96 -4.23 -3.22 -7.05
C ASN A 96 -4.82 -3.28 -5.63
N PRO A 97 -4.12 -3.89 -4.68
CA PRO A 97 -4.52 -3.85 -3.28
C PRO A 97 -4.36 -2.45 -2.69
N VAL A 98 -5.19 -2.12 -1.73
CA VAL A 98 -5.09 -0.89 -0.94
C VAL A 98 -5.02 -1.27 0.53
N PHE A 99 -4.06 -0.71 1.26
CA PHE A 99 -3.80 -1.08 2.65
C PHE A 99 -4.30 -0.01 3.60
N GLN A 100 -4.76 -0.46 4.79
CA GLN A 100 -5.19 0.40 5.89
C GLN A 100 -4.11 0.53 6.98
N ASN A 101 -4.37 1.35 7.98
CA ASN A 101 -3.45 1.84 9.00
C ASN A 101 -2.49 0.81 9.62
N HIS A 102 -2.94 -0.41 9.90
CA HIS A 102 -2.12 -1.44 10.55
C HIS A 102 -1.44 -2.41 9.58
N ALA A 103 -1.49 -2.10 8.29
CA ALA A 103 -0.80 -2.81 7.24
C ALA A 103 0.19 -1.84 6.57
N VAL A 104 1.41 -1.80 7.08
CA VAL A 104 2.48 -0.97 6.54
C VAL A 104 3.00 -1.61 5.27
N SER A 105 3.11 -0.84 4.20
CA SER A 105 3.56 -1.34 2.90
C SER A 105 4.86 -0.68 2.44
N ILE A 106 5.75 -1.48 1.86
CA ILE A 106 6.95 -1.06 1.14
C ILE A 106 6.73 -1.40 -0.33
N CYS A 107 6.82 -0.43 -1.21
CA CYS A 107 6.64 -0.62 -2.65
C CYS A 107 7.62 0.21 -3.49
N GLU A 108 8.43 1.06 -2.86
CA GLU A 108 9.41 1.92 -3.52
C GLU A 108 10.78 1.73 -2.86
N ASP A 109 11.84 1.84 -3.68
CA ASP A 109 13.21 1.92 -3.21
C ASP A 109 13.53 3.34 -2.70
N LEU A 110 14.78 3.58 -2.28
CA LEU A 110 15.23 4.88 -1.78
C LEU A 110 15.25 5.97 -2.88
N ASP A 111 15.29 5.56 -4.13
CA ASP A 111 15.28 6.45 -5.30
C ASP A 111 13.85 6.75 -5.78
N GLY A 112 12.83 6.14 -5.15
CA GLY A 112 11.41 6.31 -5.49
C GLY A 112 10.96 5.46 -6.68
N ASN A 113 11.73 4.44 -7.07
CA ASN A 113 11.33 3.48 -8.08
C ASN A 113 10.52 2.35 -7.44
N PHE A 114 9.51 1.86 -8.15
CA PHE A 114 8.76 0.70 -7.68
C PHE A 114 9.63 -0.55 -7.64
N ILE A 115 9.52 -1.29 -6.54
CA ILE A 115 10.25 -2.55 -6.36
C ILE A 115 9.75 -3.63 -7.30
N SER A 116 10.67 -4.46 -7.80
CA SER A 116 10.32 -5.65 -8.58
C SER A 116 9.74 -6.76 -7.70
N TYR A 117 9.15 -7.77 -8.33
CA TYR A 117 8.65 -8.96 -7.61
C TYR A 117 9.75 -9.69 -6.83
N ASP A 118 10.91 -9.87 -7.45
CA ASP A 118 12.07 -10.51 -6.80
C ASP A 118 12.61 -9.70 -5.65
N GLU A 119 12.67 -8.39 -5.80
CA GLU A 119 13.08 -7.47 -4.74
C GLU A 119 12.08 -7.47 -3.58
N ALA A 120 10.78 -7.50 -3.85
CA ALA A 120 9.76 -7.63 -2.82
C ALA A 120 9.95 -8.91 -2.00
N HIS A 121 10.19 -10.04 -2.66
CA HIS A 121 10.48 -11.30 -1.98
C HIS A 121 11.80 -11.29 -1.20
N PHE A 122 12.84 -10.64 -1.72
CA PHE A 122 14.08 -10.42 -0.99
C PHE A 122 13.84 -9.63 0.30
N ILE A 123 13.18 -8.47 0.21
CA ILE A 123 12.84 -7.63 1.36
C ILE A 123 11.98 -8.42 2.37
N CYS A 124 10.96 -9.13 1.90
CA CYS A 124 10.09 -9.96 2.72
C CYS A 124 10.87 -11.05 3.45
N GLY A 125 11.80 -11.73 2.78
CA GLY A 125 12.66 -12.74 3.36
C GLY A 125 13.55 -12.19 4.47
N VAL A 126 14.13 -11.01 4.27
CA VAL A 126 14.93 -10.32 5.30
C VAL A 126 14.07 -9.94 6.50
N ILE A 127 12.90 -9.35 6.27
CA ILE A 127 11.97 -8.93 7.35
C ILE A 127 11.52 -10.13 8.20
N ASN A 128 11.27 -11.26 7.57
CA ASN A 128 10.81 -12.49 8.25
C ASN A 128 11.96 -13.32 8.84
N ALA A 129 13.22 -12.95 8.64
CA ALA A 129 14.34 -13.67 9.24
C ALA A 129 14.21 -13.68 10.76
N SER A 130 14.51 -14.84 11.38
CA SER A 130 14.33 -15.06 12.83
C SER A 130 15.06 -14.01 13.67
N ILE A 131 16.27 -13.61 13.25
CA ILE A 131 17.05 -12.59 13.96
C ILE A 131 16.35 -11.20 13.92
N VAL A 132 15.72 -10.87 12.81
CA VAL A 132 14.97 -9.62 12.67
C VAL A 132 13.70 -9.67 13.53
N ALA A 133 12.98 -10.79 13.48
CA ALA A 133 11.79 -10.98 14.31
C ALA A 133 12.13 -10.88 15.81
N GLN A 134 13.22 -11.52 16.27
CA GLN A 134 13.67 -11.40 17.66
C GLN A 134 14.05 -9.96 18.02
N TYR A 135 14.79 -9.27 17.16
CA TYR A 135 15.14 -7.88 17.38
C TYR A 135 13.89 -7.00 17.54
N MET A 136 12.90 -7.16 16.68
CA MET A 136 11.66 -6.39 16.75
C MET A 136 10.85 -6.70 18.03
N LEU A 137 10.76 -7.95 18.43
CA LEU A 137 10.06 -8.36 19.65
C LEU A 137 10.74 -7.88 20.93
N THR A 138 12.06 -7.75 20.94
CA THR A 138 12.83 -7.31 22.11
C THR A 138 13.04 -5.80 22.18
N SER A 139 13.06 -5.11 21.04
CA SER A 139 13.32 -3.67 20.94
C SER A 139 12.06 -2.81 20.85
N SER A 140 10.89 -3.42 20.75
CA SER A 140 9.61 -2.72 20.56
C SER A 140 8.52 -3.26 21.48
N ASP A 141 7.51 -2.44 21.77
CA ASP A 141 6.28 -2.95 22.39
C ASP A 141 5.50 -3.79 21.36
N SER A 142 5.15 -5.03 21.74
CA SER A 142 4.39 -5.95 20.89
C SER A 142 3.01 -5.42 20.48
N ARG A 143 2.50 -4.38 21.17
CA ARG A 143 1.25 -3.70 20.82
C ARG A 143 1.41 -2.67 19.71
N SER A 144 2.65 -2.24 19.43
CA SER A 144 2.93 -1.23 18.40
C SER A 144 4.38 -1.32 17.95
N PHE A 145 4.63 -1.98 16.82
CA PHE A 145 5.92 -1.95 16.15
C PHE A 145 6.11 -0.62 15.41
N PRO A 146 7.34 -0.11 15.32
CA PRO A 146 7.60 1.11 14.57
C PRO A 146 7.27 0.93 13.09
N ILE A 147 6.58 1.90 12.49
CA ILE A 147 6.29 1.95 11.05
C ILE A 147 7.60 1.99 10.23
N ARG A 148 8.65 2.56 10.81
CA ARG A 148 10.00 2.60 10.25
C ARG A 148 10.96 1.89 11.19
N PRO A 149 11.01 0.55 11.14
CA PRO A 149 11.92 -0.21 11.99
C PRO A 149 13.37 0.13 11.62
N ARG A 150 14.25 0.13 12.63
CA ARG A 150 15.69 0.37 12.43
C ARG A 150 16.38 -0.90 11.94
N ILE A 151 15.98 -1.36 10.77
CA ILE A 151 16.54 -2.51 10.09
C ILE A 151 17.16 -2.01 8.80
N TYR A 152 18.43 -2.32 8.58
CA TYR A 152 19.07 -2.04 7.31
C TYR A 152 18.84 -3.21 6.36
N ILE A 153 18.19 -2.94 5.24
CA ILE A 153 18.02 -3.89 4.15
C ILE A 153 18.82 -3.33 2.97
N PRO A 154 19.86 -4.05 2.49
CA PRO A 154 20.62 -3.59 1.32
C PRO A 154 19.73 -3.54 0.09
N LYS A 155 20.08 -2.69 -0.89
CA LYS A 155 19.39 -2.66 -2.17
C LYS A 155 19.52 -4.03 -2.84
N TYR A 156 18.42 -4.53 -3.39
CA TYR A 156 18.43 -5.81 -4.11
C TYR A 156 19.35 -5.74 -5.31
N ASP A 157 20.20 -6.74 -5.44
CA ASP A 157 21.08 -6.95 -6.57
C ASP A 157 20.78 -8.31 -7.20
N GLY A 158 20.18 -8.30 -8.39
CA GLY A 158 19.86 -9.50 -9.16
C GLY A 158 21.08 -10.28 -9.68
N GLN A 159 22.31 -9.80 -9.49
CA GLN A 159 23.54 -10.57 -9.77
C GLN A 159 24.11 -11.22 -8.51
N ASN A 160 23.65 -10.83 -7.33
CA ASN A 160 24.08 -11.40 -6.06
C ASN A 160 23.32 -12.70 -5.76
N ASP A 161 24.05 -13.81 -5.70
CA ASP A 161 23.46 -15.14 -5.49
C ASP A 161 22.76 -15.27 -4.12
N LEU A 162 23.25 -14.59 -3.07
CA LEU A 162 22.59 -14.58 -1.76
C LEU A 162 21.25 -13.84 -1.82
N HIS A 163 21.18 -12.70 -2.52
CA HIS A 163 19.92 -11.96 -2.68
C HIS A 163 18.89 -12.80 -3.44
N LYS A 164 19.31 -13.44 -4.54
CA LYS A 164 18.43 -14.39 -5.27
C LYS A 164 17.97 -15.53 -4.40
N TYR A 165 18.87 -16.13 -3.65
CA TYR A 165 18.54 -17.25 -2.77
C TYR A 165 17.51 -16.88 -1.69
N ILE A 166 17.66 -15.71 -1.05
CA ILE A 166 16.69 -15.20 -0.07
C ILE A 166 15.33 -14.95 -0.74
N SER A 167 15.33 -14.34 -1.92
CA SER A 167 14.09 -14.12 -2.70
C SER A 167 13.38 -15.44 -3.00
N GLU A 168 14.10 -16.45 -3.49
CA GLU A 168 13.53 -17.76 -3.81
C GLU A 168 13.03 -18.51 -2.57
N LEU A 169 13.70 -18.39 -1.44
CA LEU A 169 13.20 -18.94 -0.17
C LEU A 169 11.88 -18.29 0.24
N SER A 170 11.81 -16.97 0.14
CA SER A 170 10.58 -16.22 0.46
C SER A 170 9.40 -16.57 -0.45
N LYS A 171 9.64 -16.92 -1.72
CA LYS A 171 8.60 -17.36 -2.66
C LYS A 171 8.02 -18.74 -2.31
N LYS A 172 8.78 -19.56 -1.57
CA LYS A 172 8.39 -20.91 -1.18
C LYS A 172 7.69 -20.98 0.19
N ALA A 173 7.81 -19.92 0.97
CA ALA A 173 7.26 -19.85 2.34
C ALA A 173 5.80 -19.37 2.34
#